data_ddf738021924573cee4435b9293b7ce2
#
_entry.id   ddf738021924573cee4435b9293b7ce2
#
_cell.length_a   1.000
_cell.length_b   1.000
_cell.length_c   1.000
_cell.angle_alpha   90.00
_cell.angle_beta   90.00
_cell.angle_gamma   90.00
#
_symmetry.space_group_name_H-M   'P 1'
#
loop_
_entity.id
_entity.type
_entity.pdbx_description
1 polymer ?
#
loop_
_entity_poly.entity_id
_entity_poly.type
_entity_poly.pdbx_seq_one_letter_code
_entity_poly.pdbx_strand_id
1 'polypeptide(L)'
;MKKLRIGYWPLSASLKSAGDRRRLLFWAEARGHTVVTNLSQKVDVIVASENSDFNSNLFSQKNIPVIFDLVDAYLSPLSPTDDFARGLAKKLSGQISGHVKPFSQHVRDFCLSSKAVLCSSIEQEEMIKPYNLNTHVILDSHDEIPFINKSFDNPSLVNENQILWEGQPATIRGVHLISLPLTRLSKSHDVHLNFVTDEKFFQFLNRYIQRNTIGLLKKDLGQINSLVSVIPWTQENLAATAQRCKIAMIPIDLSVPMQRLKPENRLLIMWRLGLPCLVSPSPAYTRVAHEAGVNAVCEDSDTWLRNFRELLNNPSFARDETLRGQNYLRENHTKSILLSKWDKAFESAMD
;
A
#
# COMPACT_ATOMS: atom_id res chain seq x y z
N MET A 1 22.00 14.74 11.19
CA MET A 1 22.54 14.44 9.84
C MET A 1 22.83 15.74 9.07
N LYS A 2 23.94 15.80 8.29
CA LYS A 2 24.25 16.92 7.39
C LYS A 2 23.16 16.98 6.28
N LYS A 3 22.88 18.18 5.75
CA LYS A 3 21.98 18.32 4.60
C LYS A 3 22.59 17.63 3.37
N LEU A 4 21.82 16.74 2.77
CA LEU A 4 22.23 15.94 1.61
C LEU A 4 21.60 16.46 0.33
N ARG A 5 22.30 16.27 -0.79
CA ARG A 5 21.77 16.35 -2.14
C ARG A 5 21.54 14.94 -2.67
N ILE A 6 20.29 14.54 -2.79
CA ILE A 6 19.86 13.16 -3.07
C ILE A 6 19.46 13.04 -4.53
N GLY A 7 20.11 12.17 -5.28
CA GLY A 7 19.67 11.75 -6.60
C GLY A 7 18.50 10.77 -6.44
N TYR A 8 17.38 11.01 -7.10
CA TYR A 8 16.22 10.14 -6.99
C TYR A 8 15.75 9.65 -8.36
N TRP A 9 15.71 8.32 -8.53
CA TRP A 9 15.01 7.69 -9.63
C TRP A 9 13.61 7.29 -9.17
N PRO A 10 12.59 8.09 -9.50
CA PRO A 10 11.28 8.00 -8.85
C PRO A 10 10.41 6.85 -9.39
N LEU A 11 9.35 6.53 -8.64
CA LEU A 11 8.28 5.64 -9.09
C LEU A 11 7.44 6.27 -10.21
N SER A 12 7.28 7.59 -10.20
CA SER A 12 6.59 8.33 -11.24
C SER A 12 7.38 9.57 -11.67
N ALA A 13 7.44 9.83 -12.98
CA ALA A 13 8.14 11.00 -13.52
C ALA A 13 7.59 12.35 -12.97
N SER A 14 6.32 12.37 -12.59
CA SER A 14 5.67 13.56 -12.01
C SER A 14 5.94 13.75 -10.52
N LEU A 15 6.54 12.80 -9.83
CA LEU A 15 6.71 12.75 -8.36
C LEU A 15 5.39 12.77 -7.58
N LYS A 16 4.25 12.51 -8.24
CA LYS A 16 2.91 12.60 -7.65
C LYS A 16 2.37 11.25 -7.16
N SER A 17 3.06 10.14 -7.42
CA SER A 17 2.62 8.85 -6.88
C SER A 17 2.65 8.83 -5.35
N ALA A 18 1.79 8.04 -4.74
CA ALA A 18 1.77 7.90 -3.29
C ALA A 18 3.14 7.41 -2.77
N GLY A 19 3.77 6.45 -3.47
CA GLY A 19 5.07 5.94 -3.08
C GLY A 19 6.19 6.98 -3.16
N ASP A 20 6.14 7.96 -4.09
CA ASP A 20 7.11 9.06 -4.09
C ASP A 20 6.87 10.01 -2.91
N ARG A 21 5.61 10.51 -2.76
CA ARG A 21 5.24 11.54 -1.78
C ARG A 21 5.32 11.07 -0.33
N ARG A 22 4.87 9.84 -0.05
CA ARG A 22 4.75 9.28 1.30
C ARG A 22 6.02 8.63 1.82
N ARG A 23 7.04 8.51 0.98
CA ARG A 23 8.31 7.86 1.31
C ARG A 23 9.47 8.87 1.26
N LEU A 24 10.34 8.80 0.27
CA LEU A 24 11.55 9.63 0.21
C LEU A 24 11.26 11.13 0.29
N LEU A 25 10.28 11.63 -0.47
CA LEU A 25 10.00 13.08 -0.51
C LEU A 25 9.51 13.59 0.84
N PHE A 26 8.66 12.82 1.54
CA PHE A 26 8.22 13.16 2.90
C PHE A 26 9.39 13.35 3.86
N TRP A 27 10.33 12.41 3.89
CA TRP A 27 11.49 12.48 4.77
C TRP A 27 12.44 13.59 4.37
N ALA A 28 12.76 13.70 3.08
CA ALA A 28 13.69 14.69 2.55
C ALA A 28 13.23 16.12 2.85
N GLU A 29 11.94 16.41 2.64
CA GLU A 29 11.34 17.69 2.99
C GLU A 29 11.42 17.98 4.48
N ALA A 30 11.02 17.02 5.33
CA ALA A 30 11.04 17.17 6.78
C ALA A 30 12.44 17.40 7.35
N ARG A 31 13.49 16.86 6.69
CA ARG A 31 14.91 17.03 7.09
C ARG A 31 15.62 18.17 6.34
N GLY A 32 14.96 18.81 5.37
CA GLY A 32 15.51 19.89 4.56
C GLY A 32 16.62 19.42 3.62
N HIS A 33 16.54 18.19 3.11
CA HIS A 33 17.40 17.66 2.07
C HIS A 33 16.95 18.16 0.67
N THR A 34 17.86 18.16 -0.29
CA THR A 34 17.55 18.52 -1.67
C THR A 34 17.43 17.24 -2.50
N VAL A 35 16.27 17.02 -3.15
CA VAL A 35 16.04 15.90 -4.06
C VAL A 35 16.13 16.37 -5.49
N VAL A 36 16.91 15.66 -6.31
CA VAL A 36 17.07 15.93 -7.75
C VAL A 36 16.82 14.65 -8.57
N THR A 37 16.07 14.75 -9.65
CA THR A 37 15.78 13.61 -10.54
C THR A 37 16.77 13.51 -11.71
N ASN A 38 17.54 14.57 -11.98
CA ASN A 38 18.63 14.52 -12.94
C ASN A 38 19.89 13.94 -12.27
N LEU A 39 20.10 12.66 -12.44
CA LEU A 39 21.21 11.89 -11.82
C LEU A 39 22.58 12.19 -12.43
N SER A 40 22.68 13.00 -13.51
CA SER A 40 23.96 13.48 -14.03
C SER A 40 24.55 14.62 -13.18
N GLN A 41 23.77 15.20 -12.27
CA GLN A 41 24.26 16.20 -11.34
C GLN A 41 25.05 15.53 -10.19
N LYS A 42 25.98 16.33 -9.61
CA LYS A 42 26.69 15.85 -8.40
C LYS A 42 25.68 15.65 -7.25
N VAL A 43 25.67 14.46 -6.68
CA VAL A 43 24.83 14.04 -5.55
C VAL A 43 25.65 13.35 -4.49
N ASP A 44 25.16 13.33 -3.26
CA ASP A 44 25.81 12.66 -2.12
C ASP A 44 25.42 11.17 -2.05
N VAL A 45 24.20 10.84 -2.47
CA VAL A 45 23.60 9.49 -2.45
C VAL A 45 22.55 9.38 -3.56
N ILE A 46 22.35 8.18 -4.08
CA ILE A 46 21.27 7.88 -5.04
C ILE A 46 20.25 6.98 -4.37
N VAL A 47 18.97 7.35 -4.48
CA VAL A 47 17.83 6.48 -4.13
C VAL A 47 17.19 6.01 -5.42
N ALA A 48 17.18 4.71 -5.62
CA ALA A 48 16.58 4.04 -6.77
C ALA A 48 15.25 3.38 -6.36
N SER A 49 14.17 3.69 -7.06
CA SER A 49 12.90 2.97 -6.91
C SER A 49 12.89 1.68 -7.74
N GLU A 50 11.87 0.86 -7.55
CA GLU A 50 11.64 -0.34 -8.35
C GLU A 50 11.31 -0.08 -9.83
N ASN A 51 11.14 1.19 -10.23
CA ASN A 51 10.98 1.61 -11.62
C ASN A 51 12.30 2.08 -12.25
N SER A 52 13.41 1.98 -11.53
CA SER A 52 14.73 2.32 -12.04
C SER A 52 15.20 1.32 -13.12
N ASP A 53 16.05 1.78 -14.01
CA ASP A 53 16.84 0.87 -14.85
C ASP A 53 18.03 0.34 -14.04
N PHE A 54 17.88 -0.85 -13.46
CA PHE A 54 18.88 -1.47 -12.59
C PHE A 54 20.24 -1.73 -13.28
N ASN A 55 20.28 -1.71 -14.60
CA ASN A 55 21.52 -1.88 -15.40
C ASN A 55 22.13 -0.54 -15.81
N SER A 56 21.58 0.59 -15.33
CA SER A 56 22.11 1.91 -15.67
C SER A 56 23.54 2.10 -15.13
N ASN A 57 24.43 2.60 -15.97
CA ASN A 57 25.79 2.97 -15.58
C ASN A 57 25.84 4.04 -14.47
N LEU A 58 24.72 4.74 -14.21
CA LEU A 58 24.63 5.71 -13.14
C LEU A 58 24.83 5.08 -11.76
N PHE A 59 24.43 3.82 -11.58
CA PHE A 59 24.61 3.08 -10.32
C PHE A 59 26.03 2.50 -10.16
N SER A 60 26.83 2.46 -11.23
CA SER A 60 28.21 1.98 -11.20
C SER A 60 29.22 3.09 -10.95
N GLN A 61 28.78 4.32 -10.72
CA GLN A 61 29.68 5.42 -10.40
C GLN A 61 30.35 5.15 -9.05
N LYS A 62 31.67 5.00 -9.08
CA LYS A 62 32.48 4.74 -7.87
C LYS A 62 32.29 5.89 -6.89
N ASN A 63 32.04 5.57 -5.63
CA ASN A 63 31.93 6.45 -4.47
C ASN A 63 30.58 7.15 -4.25
N ILE A 64 29.51 6.87 -5.00
CA ILE A 64 28.19 7.35 -4.65
C ILE A 64 27.39 6.16 -4.10
N PRO A 65 26.98 6.15 -2.82
CA PRO A 65 26.16 5.07 -2.28
C PRO A 65 24.79 5.04 -2.95
N VAL A 66 24.29 3.82 -3.18
CA VAL A 66 22.97 3.58 -3.75
C VAL A 66 22.09 2.93 -2.68
N ILE A 67 20.94 3.51 -2.43
CA ILE A 67 19.87 2.96 -1.60
C ILE A 67 18.76 2.48 -2.54
N PHE A 68 18.34 1.24 -2.39
CA PHE A 68 17.24 0.69 -3.16
C PHE A 68 15.93 0.76 -2.37
N ASP A 69 14.96 1.55 -2.81
CA ASP A 69 13.61 1.62 -2.24
C ASP A 69 12.68 0.66 -2.97
N LEU A 70 12.60 -0.58 -2.46
CA LEU A 70 11.81 -1.70 -2.99
C LEU A 70 10.45 -1.76 -2.28
N VAL A 71 9.45 -1.07 -2.83
CA VAL A 71 8.13 -0.95 -2.20
C VAL A 71 7.29 -2.22 -2.38
N ASP A 72 7.25 -2.77 -3.60
CA ASP A 72 6.48 -3.98 -3.91
C ASP A 72 7.32 -5.26 -3.77
N ALA A 73 6.68 -6.35 -3.37
CA ALA A 73 7.32 -7.63 -3.08
C ALA A 73 7.71 -8.42 -4.35
N TYR A 74 8.58 -7.85 -5.19
CA TYR A 74 9.01 -8.47 -6.46
C TYR A 74 9.88 -9.72 -6.30
N LEU A 75 10.34 -10.01 -5.08
CA LEU A 75 11.01 -11.28 -4.75
C LEU A 75 10.02 -12.38 -4.37
N SER A 76 8.72 -12.08 -4.32
CA SER A 76 7.69 -13.08 -4.05
C SER A 76 7.72 -14.20 -5.10
N PRO A 77 7.46 -15.45 -4.69
CA PRO A 77 7.50 -16.59 -5.59
C PRO A 77 6.54 -16.42 -6.78
N LEU A 78 7.06 -16.54 -7.98
CA LEU A 78 6.32 -16.62 -9.24
C LEU A 78 6.70 -17.91 -9.95
N SER A 79 5.88 -18.35 -10.91
CA SER A 79 6.33 -19.38 -11.83
C SER A 79 7.53 -18.87 -12.62
N PRO A 80 8.52 -19.72 -12.99
CA PRO A 80 9.68 -19.30 -13.77
C PRO A 80 9.28 -18.62 -15.10
N THR A 81 8.20 -19.08 -15.72
CA THR A 81 7.64 -18.52 -16.96
C THR A 81 7.07 -17.12 -16.76
N ASP A 82 6.32 -16.90 -15.68
CA ASP A 82 5.73 -15.59 -15.39
C ASP A 82 6.79 -14.56 -14.99
N ASP A 83 7.81 -14.98 -14.24
CA ASP A 83 8.91 -14.12 -13.85
C ASP A 83 9.78 -13.71 -15.06
N PHE A 84 10.06 -14.67 -15.96
CA PHE A 84 10.75 -14.38 -17.22
C PHE A 84 9.91 -13.47 -18.13
N ALA A 85 8.59 -13.75 -18.26
CA ALA A 85 7.68 -12.91 -19.04
C ALA A 85 7.62 -11.47 -18.49
N ARG A 86 7.66 -11.31 -17.16
CA ARG A 86 7.75 -10.00 -16.52
C ARG A 86 9.05 -9.29 -16.88
N GLY A 87 10.19 -9.97 -16.82
CA GLY A 87 11.50 -9.43 -17.23
C GLY A 87 11.51 -8.99 -18.69
N LEU A 88 10.95 -9.81 -19.59
CA LEU A 88 10.79 -9.46 -21.00
C LEU A 88 9.89 -8.22 -21.19
N ALA A 89 8.76 -8.14 -20.49
CA ALA A 89 7.86 -6.99 -20.56
C ALA A 89 8.54 -5.69 -20.08
N LYS A 90 9.32 -5.74 -19.00
CA LYS A 90 10.13 -4.61 -18.48
C LYS A 90 11.20 -4.17 -19.49
N LYS A 91 11.80 -5.11 -20.20
CA LYS A 91 12.76 -4.81 -21.28
C LYS A 91 12.07 -4.15 -22.47
N LEU A 92 10.96 -4.71 -22.95
CA LEU A 92 10.20 -4.18 -24.09
C LEU A 92 9.58 -2.80 -23.81
N SER A 93 9.22 -2.52 -22.56
CA SER A 93 8.76 -1.19 -22.15
C SER A 93 9.87 -0.14 -22.02
N GLY A 94 11.13 -0.54 -22.17
CA GLY A 94 12.30 0.34 -22.02
C GLY A 94 12.63 0.67 -20.56
N GLN A 95 12.01 -0.02 -19.59
CA GLN A 95 12.30 0.21 -18.18
C GLN A 95 13.66 -0.38 -17.78
N ILE A 96 14.06 -1.54 -18.34
CA ILE A 96 15.34 -2.18 -18.04
C ILE A 96 16.14 -2.31 -19.32
N SER A 97 17.39 -1.83 -19.28
CA SER A 97 18.38 -2.02 -20.33
C SER A 97 19.08 -3.39 -20.22
N GLY A 98 19.97 -3.72 -21.18
CA GLY A 98 20.80 -4.94 -21.12
C GLY A 98 20.08 -6.21 -21.54
N HIS A 99 20.48 -7.36 -20.98
CA HIS A 99 19.94 -8.68 -21.34
C HIS A 99 18.62 -8.99 -20.68
N VAL A 100 17.77 -9.79 -21.35
CA VAL A 100 16.52 -10.30 -20.76
C VAL A 100 16.86 -11.41 -19.78
N LYS A 101 16.37 -11.30 -18.56
CA LYS A 101 16.41 -12.31 -17.50
C LYS A 101 15.15 -12.21 -16.63
N PRO A 102 14.83 -13.21 -15.80
CA PRO A 102 13.73 -13.11 -14.84
C PRO A 102 13.78 -11.81 -14.05
N PHE A 103 12.63 -11.15 -13.86
CA PHE A 103 12.63 -9.83 -13.18
C PHE A 103 13.11 -9.92 -11.73
N SER A 104 12.76 -11.00 -11.03
CA SER A 104 13.25 -11.25 -9.67
C SER A 104 14.79 -11.34 -9.61
N GLN A 105 15.44 -11.81 -10.68
CA GLN A 105 16.91 -11.84 -10.74
C GLN A 105 17.50 -10.43 -10.85
N HIS A 106 16.89 -9.54 -11.65
CA HIS A 106 17.30 -8.12 -11.68
C HIS A 106 17.19 -7.48 -10.29
N VAL A 107 16.09 -7.75 -9.59
CA VAL A 107 15.85 -7.22 -8.23
C VAL A 107 16.90 -7.77 -7.25
N ARG A 108 17.19 -9.08 -7.28
CA ARG A 108 18.23 -9.71 -6.43
C ARG A 108 19.60 -9.10 -6.64
N ASP A 109 20.01 -8.99 -7.92
CA ASP A 109 21.31 -8.43 -8.26
C ASP A 109 21.43 -6.98 -7.80
N PHE A 110 20.33 -6.21 -7.91
CA PHE A 110 20.32 -4.83 -7.45
C PHE A 110 20.30 -4.71 -5.91
N CYS A 111 19.61 -5.62 -5.21
CA CYS A 111 19.73 -5.71 -3.75
C CYS A 111 21.18 -6.00 -3.31
N LEU A 112 21.88 -6.95 -3.98
CA LEU A 112 23.26 -7.29 -3.66
C LEU A 112 24.23 -6.11 -3.88
N SER A 113 23.98 -5.27 -4.88
CA SER A 113 24.87 -4.13 -5.23
C SER A 113 24.55 -2.86 -4.44
N SER A 114 23.40 -2.76 -3.80
CA SER A 114 22.97 -1.58 -3.06
C SER A 114 23.62 -1.51 -1.68
N LYS A 115 23.91 -0.29 -1.20
CA LYS A 115 24.43 -0.05 0.16
C LYS A 115 23.39 -0.34 1.25
N ALA A 116 22.13 -0.04 0.97
CA ALA A 116 20.99 -0.40 1.82
C ALA A 116 19.77 -0.69 0.94
N VAL A 117 18.85 -1.51 1.45
CA VAL A 117 17.56 -1.78 0.82
C VAL A 117 16.45 -1.38 1.77
N LEU A 118 15.51 -0.56 1.28
CA LEU A 118 14.30 -0.20 2.01
C LEU A 118 13.15 -1.07 1.50
N CYS A 119 12.31 -1.52 2.39
CA CYS A 119 11.13 -2.30 2.06
C CYS A 119 9.94 -1.87 2.90
N SER A 120 8.75 -2.39 2.58
CA SER A 120 7.50 -1.91 3.17
C SER A 120 6.92 -2.84 4.24
N SER A 121 7.45 -4.07 4.41
CA SER A 121 6.95 -5.01 5.42
C SER A 121 8.07 -5.91 5.94
N ILE A 122 7.86 -6.49 7.13
CA ILE A 122 8.77 -7.47 7.75
C ILE A 122 8.85 -8.72 6.87
N GLU A 123 7.74 -9.13 6.28
CA GLU A 123 7.66 -10.28 5.39
C GLU A 123 8.49 -10.09 4.12
N GLN A 124 8.58 -8.85 3.65
CA GLN A 124 9.43 -8.49 2.51
C GLN A 124 10.91 -8.41 2.92
N GLU A 125 11.21 -7.90 4.11
CA GLU A 125 12.56 -7.87 4.67
C GLU A 125 13.18 -9.27 4.71
N GLU A 126 12.45 -10.28 5.18
CA GLU A 126 12.93 -11.67 5.24
C GLU A 126 13.33 -12.22 3.86
N MET A 127 12.66 -11.76 2.80
CA MET A 127 12.99 -12.16 1.43
C MET A 127 14.22 -11.43 0.88
N ILE A 128 14.54 -10.25 1.41
CA ILE A 128 15.66 -9.41 0.98
C ILE A 128 16.95 -9.78 1.74
N LYS A 129 16.87 -10.14 3.02
CA LYS A 129 18.01 -10.48 3.88
C LYS A 129 19.04 -11.45 3.28
N PRO A 130 18.67 -12.47 2.49
CA PRO A 130 19.65 -13.32 1.82
C PRO A 130 20.56 -12.59 0.82
N TYR A 131 20.16 -11.41 0.37
CA TYR A 131 20.88 -10.62 -0.65
C TYR A 131 21.50 -9.35 -0.07
N ASN A 132 20.89 -8.77 0.98
CA ASN A 132 21.40 -7.56 1.61
C ASN A 132 20.99 -7.53 3.08
N LEU A 133 21.97 -7.57 3.98
CA LEU A 133 21.74 -7.52 5.44
C LEU A 133 21.41 -6.10 5.94
N ASN A 134 21.83 -5.07 5.18
CA ASN A 134 21.48 -3.68 5.49
C ASN A 134 20.10 -3.34 4.92
N THR A 135 19.07 -3.97 5.49
CA THR A 135 17.67 -3.83 5.06
C THR A 135 16.85 -3.15 6.15
N HIS A 136 15.97 -2.23 5.75
CA HIS A 136 15.15 -1.42 6.67
C HIS A 136 13.68 -1.46 6.27
N VAL A 137 12.81 -1.78 7.23
CA VAL A 137 11.35 -1.74 7.03
C VAL A 137 10.85 -0.34 7.32
N ILE A 138 10.39 0.35 6.28
CA ILE A 138 9.85 1.70 6.34
C ILE A 138 8.50 1.73 5.64
N LEU A 139 7.44 1.96 6.41
CA LEU A 139 6.08 2.15 5.90
C LEU A 139 5.91 3.54 5.26
N ASP A 140 4.84 3.71 4.51
CA ASP A 140 4.47 5.02 3.97
C ASP A 140 4.09 5.98 5.10
N SER A 141 4.41 7.26 4.93
CA SER A 141 3.80 8.30 5.76
C SER A 141 2.34 8.49 5.40
N HIS A 142 1.50 8.61 6.40
CA HIS A 142 0.07 8.92 6.21
C HIS A 142 -0.28 10.32 6.69
N ASP A 143 0.71 11.22 6.86
CA ASP A 143 0.49 12.59 7.37
C ASP A 143 -0.44 13.42 6.49
N GLU A 144 -0.51 13.11 5.21
CA GLU A 144 -1.45 13.74 4.27
C GLU A 144 -2.92 13.34 4.50
N ILE A 145 -3.17 12.24 5.25
CA ILE A 145 -4.51 11.75 5.57
C ILE A 145 -4.92 12.30 6.94
N PRO A 146 -6.10 12.92 7.09
CA PRO A 146 -6.52 13.48 8.36
C PRO A 146 -6.73 12.40 9.43
N PHE A 147 -6.44 12.75 10.69
CA PHE A 147 -6.77 11.91 11.83
C PHE A 147 -8.19 12.25 12.30
N ILE A 148 -9.16 11.37 12.06
CA ILE A 148 -10.57 11.63 12.32
C ILE A 148 -11.00 10.93 13.62
N ASN A 149 -11.46 11.70 14.60
CA ASN A 149 -12.15 11.19 15.78
C ASN A 149 -13.63 11.04 15.46
N LYS A 150 -14.10 9.82 15.25
CA LYS A 150 -15.45 9.54 14.84
C LYS A 150 -16.37 9.29 16.03
N SER A 151 -17.59 9.85 16.00
CA SER A 151 -18.65 9.49 16.92
C SER A 151 -19.61 8.49 16.27
N PHE A 152 -19.65 7.27 16.79
CA PHE A 152 -20.55 6.21 16.31
C PHE A 152 -21.98 6.36 16.80
N ASP A 153 -22.25 7.28 17.75
CA ASP A 153 -23.58 7.57 18.28
C ASP A 153 -24.30 8.69 17.51
N ASN A 154 -23.67 9.25 16.47
CA ASN A 154 -24.25 10.32 15.67
C ASN A 154 -25.47 9.80 14.88
N PRO A 155 -26.69 10.34 15.06
CA PRO A 155 -27.90 9.89 14.36
C PRO A 155 -27.79 9.93 12.83
N SER A 156 -27.03 10.86 12.26
CA SER A 156 -26.79 10.93 10.82
C SER A 156 -25.94 9.76 10.28
N LEU A 157 -25.17 9.09 11.13
CA LEU A 157 -24.43 7.87 10.80
C LEU A 157 -25.27 6.61 11.07
N VAL A 158 -26.30 6.70 11.91
CA VAL A 158 -27.12 5.54 12.33
C VAL A 158 -28.02 5.06 11.20
N ASN A 159 -28.46 5.95 10.30
CA ASN A 159 -29.49 5.64 9.31
C ASN A 159 -28.99 4.97 8.04
N GLU A 160 -27.68 4.97 7.77
CA GLU A 160 -27.12 4.37 6.57
C GLU A 160 -25.91 3.50 6.91
N ASN A 161 -25.99 2.20 6.63
CA ASN A 161 -24.87 1.27 6.83
C ASN A 161 -23.87 1.38 5.68
N GLN A 162 -23.14 2.49 5.62
CA GLN A 162 -22.16 2.72 4.58
C GLN A 162 -20.82 2.03 4.90
N ILE A 163 -20.29 1.31 3.93
CA ILE A 163 -19.04 0.55 4.02
C ILE A 163 -18.05 1.15 3.02
N LEU A 164 -16.82 1.42 3.46
CA LEU A 164 -15.74 1.97 2.65
C LEU A 164 -14.80 0.87 2.16
N TRP A 165 -14.50 0.90 0.88
CA TRP A 165 -13.32 0.27 0.30
C TRP A 165 -12.45 1.35 -0.36
N GLU A 166 -11.13 1.31 -0.12
CA GLU A 166 -10.15 2.21 -0.75
C GLU A 166 -9.03 1.38 -1.35
N GLY A 167 -8.54 1.78 -2.51
CA GLY A 167 -7.37 1.16 -3.13
C GLY A 167 -7.27 1.36 -4.63
N GLN A 168 -6.21 0.82 -5.20
CA GLN A 168 -6.04 0.83 -6.64
C GLN A 168 -7.00 -0.14 -7.33
N PRO A 169 -7.52 0.16 -8.54
CA PRO A 169 -8.44 -0.71 -9.27
C PRO A 169 -7.93 -2.15 -9.48
N ALA A 170 -6.62 -2.32 -9.60
CA ALA A 170 -6.01 -3.65 -9.74
C ALA A 170 -6.24 -4.57 -8.53
N THR A 171 -6.55 -4.01 -7.35
CA THR A 171 -6.80 -4.77 -6.11
C THR A 171 -8.28 -5.09 -5.85
N ILE A 172 -9.19 -4.60 -6.69
CA ILE A 172 -10.65 -4.83 -6.58
C ILE A 172 -11.01 -6.33 -6.62
N ARG A 173 -10.21 -7.16 -7.28
CA ARG A 173 -10.45 -8.61 -7.35
C ARG A 173 -10.65 -9.27 -5.98
N GLY A 174 -10.05 -8.74 -4.93
CA GLY A 174 -10.30 -9.18 -3.55
C GLY A 174 -11.77 -9.08 -3.14
N VAL A 175 -12.51 -8.10 -3.68
CA VAL A 175 -13.94 -7.90 -3.37
C VAL A 175 -14.80 -9.05 -3.89
N HIS A 176 -14.41 -9.70 -4.98
CA HIS A 176 -15.09 -10.91 -5.48
C HIS A 176 -15.14 -12.02 -4.43
N LEU A 177 -14.07 -12.20 -3.65
CA LEU A 177 -13.97 -13.23 -2.61
C LEU A 177 -14.98 -13.06 -1.48
N ILE A 178 -15.44 -11.83 -1.25
CA ILE A 178 -16.43 -11.50 -0.21
C ILE A 178 -17.80 -11.12 -0.80
N SER A 179 -18.06 -11.42 -2.07
CA SER A 179 -19.36 -11.14 -2.70
C SER A 179 -20.50 -11.87 -2.02
N LEU A 180 -20.30 -13.12 -1.59
CA LEU A 180 -21.31 -13.91 -0.87
C LEU A 180 -21.65 -13.32 0.52
N PRO A 181 -20.71 -13.05 1.43
CA PRO A 181 -21.04 -12.37 2.69
C PRO A 181 -21.67 -10.99 2.49
N LEU A 182 -21.25 -10.19 1.51
CA LEU A 182 -21.88 -8.91 1.20
C LEU A 182 -23.33 -9.08 0.70
N THR A 183 -23.60 -10.08 -0.14
CA THR A 183 -24.96 -10.40 -0.59
C THR A 183 -25.84 -10.88 0.56
N ARG A 184 -25.31 -11.68 1.49
CA ARG A 184 -26.05 -12.10 2.68
C ARG A 184 -26.31 -10.93 3.64
N LEU A 185 -25.34 -10.02 3.77
CA LEU A 185 -25.47 -8.82 4.59
C LEU A 185 -26.57 -7.89 4.05
N SER A 186 -26.60 -7.66 2.73
CA SER A 186 -27.59 -6.77 2.09
C SER A 186 -29.04 -7.24 2.20
N LYS A 187 -29.27 -8.54 2.49
CA LYS A 187 -30.64 -9.07 2.77
C LYS A 187 -31.15 -8.72 4.15
N SER A 188 -30.26 -8.41 5.10
CA SER A 188 -30.62 -8.14 6.49
C SER A 188 -30.33 -6.71 6.94
N HIS A 189 -29.52 -5.98 6.17
CA HIS A 189 -29.10 -4.61 6.46
C HIS A 189 -29.18 -3.79 5.18
N ASP A 190 -29.72 -2.58 5.27
CA ASP A 190 -29.63 -1.62 4.17
C ASP A 190 -28.19 -1.08 4.10
N VAL A 191 -27.37 -1.70 3.26
CA VAL A 191 -25.94 -1.39 3.14
C VAL A 191 -25.65 -0.67 1.84
N HIS A 192 -24.71 0.28 1.88
CA HIS A 192 -24.18 0.95 0.71
C HIS A 192 -22.66 0.83 0.67
N LEU A 193 -22.10 0.43 -0.49
CA LEU A 193 -20.68 0.16 -0.70
C LEU A 193 -20.03 1.33 -1.44
N ASN A 194 -19.11 2.02 -0.80
CA ASN A 194 -18.38 3.16 -1.36
C ASN A 194 -16.96 2.74 -1.74
N PHE A 195 -16.65 2.78 -3.03
CA PHE A 195 -15.32 2.47 -3.57
C PHE A 195 -14.59 3.78 -3.91
N VAL A 196 -13.63 4.19 -3.08
CA VAL A 196 -12.78 5.35 -3.35
C VAL A 196 -11.55 4.87 -4.12
N THR A 197 -11.55 5.11 -5.43
CA THR A 197 -10.56 4.57 -6.38
C THR A 197 -10.60 5.33 -7.70
N ASP A 198 -9.67 5.03 -8.62
CA ASP A 198 -9.72 5.56 -9.97
C ASP A 198 -10.89 4.96 -10.77
N GLU A 199 -11.68 5.79 -11.43
CA GLU A 199 -12.82 5.35 -12.27
C GLU A 199 -12.37 4.56 -13.49
N LYS A 200 -11.21 4.93 -14.03
CA LYS A 200 -10.59 4.31 -15.21
C LYS A 200 -9.14 3.99 -14.91
N PHE A 201 -8.69 2.86 -15.38
CA PHE A 201 -7.29 2.45 -15.23
C PHE A 201 -6.82 1.70 -16.47
N PHE A 202 -5.49 1.66 -16.66
CA PHE A 202 -4.89 0.90 -17.74
C PHE A 202 -4.43 -0.46 -17.23
N GLN A 203 -4.79 -1.50 -17.95
CA GLN A 203 -4.31 -2.86 -17.75
C GLN A 203 -3.21 -3.15 -18.78
N PHE A 204 -2.20 -3.96 -18.42
CA PHE A 204 -1.00 -4.26 -19.21
C PHE A 204 -0.12 -3.03 -19.50
N LEU A 205 1.00 -2.97 -18.79
CA LEU A 205 2.04 -1.94 -18.89
C LEU A 205 1.52 -0.49 -18.75
N ASN A 206 0.38 -0.31 -18.08
CA ASN A 206 -0.29 0.98 -17.88
C ASN A 206 -0.54 1.77 -19.19
N ARG A 207 -0.69 1.10 -20.34
CA ARG A 207 -0.76 1.79 -21.65
C ARG A 207 -1.78 1.26 -22.64
N TYR A 208 -2.14 -0.05 -22.60
CA TYR A 208 -2.77 -0.64 -23.79
C TYR A 208 -4.26 -0.89 -23.68
N ILE A 209 -4.80 -1.22 -22.50
CA ILE A 209 -6.21 -1.52 -22.35
C ILE A 209 -6.79 -0.68 -21.22
N GLN A 210 -7.61 0.29 -21.59
CA GLN A 210 -8.36 1.08 -20.58
C GLN A 210 -9.55 0.25 -20.09
N ARG A 211 -9.69 0.11 -18.78
CA ARG A 211 -10.79 -0.55 -18.09
C ARG A 211 -11.56 0.47 -17.25
N ASN A 212 -12.84 0.20 -17.07
CA ASN A 212 -13.71 0.97 -16.19
C ASN A 212 -13.94 0.19 -14.90
N THR A 213 -13.69 0.82 -13.76
CA THR A 213 -13.77 0.22 -12.43
C THR A 213 -15.19 -0.25 -12.10
N ILE A 214 -16.21 0.56 -12.44
CA ILE A 214 -17.62 0.16 -12.20
C ILE A 214 -18.01 -1.09 -13.00
N GLY A 215 -17.46 -1.26 -14.19
CA GLY A 215 -17.70 -2.45 -15.00
C GLY A 215 -17.14 -3.73 -14.38
N LEU A 216 -15.99 -3.64 -13.69
CA LEU A 216 -15.43 -4.77 -12.93
C LEU A 216 -16.30 -5.08 -11.71
N LEU A 217 -16.66 -4.07 -10.93
CA LEU A 217 -17.50 -4.24 -9.74
C LEU A 217 -18.87 -4.83 -10.09
N LYS A 218 -19.49 -4.40 -11.19
CA LYS A 218 -20.76 -4.98 -11.68
C LYS A 218 -20.65 -6.47 -11.97
N LYS A 219 -19.53 -6.91 -12.52
CA LYS A 219 -19.26 -8.31 -12.77
C LYS A 219 -19.06 -9.11 -11.48
N ASP A 220 -18.32 -8.55 -10.52
CA ASP A 220 -17.92 -9.24 -9.30
C ASP A 220 -19.03 -9.26 -8.23
N LEU A 221 -19.85 -8.22 -8.17
CA LEU A 221 -20.87 -8.05 -7.14
C LEU A 221 -22.30 -8.41 -7.59
N GLY A 222 -22.52 -8.63 -8.90
CA GLY A 222 -23.78 -9.17 -9.43
C GLY A 222 -25.04 -8.50 -8.86
N GLN A 223 -25.77 -9.20 -7.99
CA GLN A 223 -27.07 -8.76 -7.45
C GLN A 223 -27.03 -7.50 -6.60
N ILE A 224 -25.90 -7.18 -5.96
CA ILE A 224 -25.75 -6.01 -5.06
C ILE A 224 -25.12 -4.80 -5.75
N ASN A 225 -24.98 -4.84 -7.03
CA ASN A 225 -24.33 -3.79 -7.79
C ASN A 225 -25.08 -2.44 -7.75
N SER A 226 -26.40 -2.43 -7.50
CA SER A 226 -27.20 -1.22 -7.26
C SER A 226 -26.83 -0.48 -5.95
N LEU A 227 -26.12 -1.14 -5.04
CA LEU A 227 -25.70 -0.62 -3.76
C LEU A 227 -24.27 -0.04 -3.81
N VAL A 228 -23.69 0.11 -5.01
CA VAL A 228 -22.28 0.47 -5.21
C VAL A 228 -22.13 1.88 -5.75
N SER A 229 -21.29 2.68 -5.10
CA SER A 229 -20.78 3.95 -5.63
C SER A 229 -19.27 3.87 -5.87
N VAL A 230 -18.81 4.40 -6.99
CA VAL A 230 -17.38 4.63 -7.27
C VAL A 230 -17.12 6.12 -7.18
N ILE A 231 -16.16 6.48 -6.35
CA ILE A 231 -15.80 7.87 -6.02
C ILE A 231 -14.33 8.07 -6.42
N PRO A 232 -14.01 9.07 -7.24
CA PRO A 232 -12.64 9.35 -7.65
C PRO A 232 -11.73 9.53 -6.43
N TRP A 233 -10.55 8.91 -6.47
CA TRP A 233 -9.62 9.00 -5.36
C TRP A 233 -9.01 10.39 -5.27
N THR A 234 -9.30 11.08 -4.21
CA THR A 234 -8.58 12.26 -3.69
C THR A 234 -8.54 12.18 -2.17
N GLN A 235 -7.67 12.92 -1.52
CA GLN A 235 -7.61 12.97 -0.05
C GLN A 235 -8.94 13.46 0.54
N GLU A 236 -9.54 14.48 -0.08
CA GLU A 236 -10.80 15.09 0.33
C GLU A 236 -11.96 14.10 0.19
N ASN A 237 -12.06 13.43 -0.95
CA ASN A 237 -13.10 12.45 -1.21
C ASN A 237 -12.99 11.24 -0.26
N LEU A 238 -11.76 10.78 -0.01
CA LEU A 238 -11.51 9.69 0.93
C LEU A 238 -11.95 10.08 2.35
N ALA A 239 -11.52 11.25 2.83
CA ALA A 239 -11.88 11.74 4.16
C ALA A 239 -13.40 11.99 4.30
N ALA A 240 -14.02 12.63 3.32
CA ALA A 240 -15.46 12.89 3.32
C ALA A 240 -16.29 11.60 3.27
N THR A 241 -15.85 10.60 2.48
CA THR A 241 -16.50 9.29 2.43
C THR A 241 -16.32 8.53 3.74
N ALA A 242 -15.13 8.54 4.31
CA ALA A 242 -14.85 7.88 5.59
C ALA A 242 -15.73 8.45 6.72
N GLN A 243 -16.00 9.74 6.74
CA GLN A 243 -16.90 10.35 7.74
C GLN A 243 -18.31 9.78 7.70
N ARG A 244 -18.82 9.39 6.53
CA ARG A 244 -20.17 8.82 6.37
C ARG A 244 -20.20 7.30 6.56
N CYS A 245 -19.08 6.60 6.37
CA CYS A 245 -19.02 5.14 6.48
C CYS A 245 -18.92 4.69 7.94
N LYS A 246 -19.51 3.55 8.27
CA LYS A 246 -19.38 2.90 9.59
C LYS A 246 -18.18 1.97 9.68
N ILE A 247 -17.84 1.32 8.59
CA ILE A 247 -16.83 0.25 8.51
C ILE A 247 -15.99 0.46 7.26
N ALA A 248 -14.75 0.05 7.32
CA ALA A 248 -13.92 -0.17 6.14
C ALA A 248 -13.69 -1.66 5.89
N MET A 249 -13.39 -2.03 4.64
CA MET A 249 -13.04 -3.39 4.26
C MET A 249 -11.85 -3.43 3.32
N ILE A 250 -10.95 -4.38 3.54
CA ILE A 250 -9.76 -4.61 2.69
C ILE A 250 -9.64 -6.10 2.37
N PRO A 251 -10.51 -6.64 1.52
CA PRO A 251 -10.36 -8.00 1.03
C PRO A 251 -9.18 -8.08 0.08
N ILE A 252 -8.33 -9.10 0.25
CA ILE A 252 -7.14 -9.36 -0.56
C ILE A 252 -7.19 -10.77 -1.10
N ASP A 253 -6.84 -10.94 -2.37
CA ASP A 253 -6.62 -12.26 -2.97
C ASP A 253 -5.24 -12.79 -2.57
N LEU A 254 -5.22 -13.63 -1.53
CA LEU A 254 -4.00 -14.21 -0.98
C LEU A 254 -3.37 -15.30 -1.87
N SER A 255 -4.08 -15.74 -2.92
CA SER A 255 -3.50 -16.63 -3.94
C SER A 255 -2.48 -15.92 -4.82
N VAL A 256 -2.52 -14.58 -4.85
CA VAL A 256 -1.56 -13.74 -5.58
C VAL A 256 -0.39 -13.38 -4.64
N PRO A 257 0.81 -13.94 -4.83
CA PRO A 257 1.93 -13.78 -3.90
C PRO A 257 2.29 -12.32 -3.60
N MET A 258 2.30 -11.45 -4.60
CA MET A 258 2.57 -10.02 -4.40
C MET A 258 1.49 -9.31 -3.56
N GLN A 259 0.23 -9.73 -3.65
CA GLN A 259 -0.85 -9.15 -2.83
C GLN A 259 -0.78 -9.66 -1.39
N ARG A 260 -0.44 -10.95 -1.21
CA ARG A 260 -0.28 -11.57 0.11
C ARG A 260 0.77 -10.86 0.97
N LEU A 261 1.83 -10.33 0.35
CA LEU A 261 2.97 -9.69 1.02
C LEU A 261 2.87 -8.15 1.07
N LYS A 262 1.70 -7.59 0.74
CA LYS A 262 1.47 -6.15 0.85
C LYS A 262 1.53 -5.69 2.31
N PRO A 263 2.12 -4.49 2.55
CA PRO A 263 2.19 -3.92 3.88
C PRO A 263 0.81 -3.49 4.40
N GLU A 264 0.76 -3.24 5.66
CA GLU A 264 -0.43 -2.79 6.42
C GLU A 264 -0.89 -1.35 6.13
N ASN A 265 -0.25 -0.61 5.26
CA ASN A 265 -0.53 0.81 4.98
C ASN A 265 -2.02 1.16 4.87
N ARG A 266 -2.80 0.37 4.14
CA ARG A 266 -4.25 0.61 3.98
C ARG A 266 -5.03 0.46 5.29
N LEU A 267 -4.69 -0.54 6.11
CA LEU A 267 -5.31 -0.74 7.42
C LEU A 267 -5.04 0.47 8.33
N LEU A 268 -3.79 0.94 8.36
CA LEU A 268 -3.39 2.12 9.13
C LEU A 268 -4.12 3.39 8.65
N ILE A 269 -4.33 3.54 7.33
CA ILE A 269 -5.14 4.64 6.78
C ILE A 269 -6.59 4.58 7.28
N MET A 270 -7.22 3.40 7.30
CA MET A 270 -8.59 3.26 7.78
C MET A 270 -8.72 3.62 9.27
N TRP A 271 -7.79 3.17 10.10
CA TRP A 271 -7.77 3.57 11.51
C TRP A 271 -7.55 5.08 11.69
N ARG A 272 -6.67 5.68 10.90
CA ARG A 272 -6.44 7.13 10.90
C ARG A 272 -7.71 7.91 10.53
N LEU A 273 -8.50 7.38 9.62
CA LEU A 273 -9.80 7.92 9.21
C LEU A 273 -10.93 7.64 10.22
N GLY A 274 -10.64 7.01 11.36
CA GLY A 274 -11.63 6.73 12.40
C GLY A 274 -12.60 5.60 12.06
N LEU A 275 -12.14 4.61 11.27
CA LEU A 275 -12.96 3.46 10.88
C LEU A 275 -12.43 2.15 11.46
N PRO A 276 -13.29 1.32 12.07
CA PRO A 276 -12.97 -0.08 12.26
C PRO A 276 -12.88 -0.72 10.87
N CYS A 277 -11.92 -1.64 10.68
CA CYS A 277 -11.62 -2.16 9.36
C CYS A 277 -11.54 -3.69 9.38
N LEU A 278 -12.26 -4.35 8.48
CA LEU A 278 -12.17 -5.79 8.28
C LEU A 278 -11.19 -6.10 7.13
N VAL A 279 -10.34 -7.10 7.34
CA VAL A 279 -9.24 -7.43 6.43
C VAL A 279 -9.13 -8.93 6.17
N SER A 280 -8.61 -9.31 5.00
CA SER A 280 -8.17 -10.69 4.74
C SER A 280 -6.94 -11.05 5.59
N PRO A 281 -6.70 -12.35 5.90
CA PRO A 281 -5.62 -12.81 6.78
C PRO A 281 -4.25 -12.78 6.07
N SER A 282 -3.82 -11.62 5.55
CA SER A 282 -2.44 -11.48 5.09
C SER A 282 -1.49 -11.41 6.30
N PRO A 283 -0.23 -11.85 6.17
CA PRO A 283 0.71 -11.85 7.29
C PRO A 283 0.82 -10.48 7.97
N ALA A 284 1.00 -9.40 7.21
CA ALA A 284 1.13 -8.06 7.76
C ALA A 284 -0.15 -7.59 8.49
N TYR A 285 -1.33 -7.84 7.90
CA TYR A 285 -2.60 -7.45 8.55
C TYR A 285 -2.89 -8.26 9.80
N THR A 286 -2.63 -9.58 9.78
CA THR A 286 -2.82 -10.45 10.95
C THR A 286 -1.92 -10.01 12.10
N ARG A 287 -0.65 -9.75 11.82
CA ARG A 287 0.33 -9.27 12.81
C ARG A 287 -0.12 -7.96 13.44
N VAL A 288 -0.42 -6.96 12.62
CA VAL A 288 -0.76 -5.61 13.11
C VAL A 288 -2.12 -5.59 13.82
N ALA A 289 -3.10 -6.35 13.34
CA ALA A 289 -4.39 -6.49 14.04
C ALA A 289 -4.20 -7.11 15.44
N HIS A 290 -3.36 -8.13 15.55
CA HIS A 290 -3.02 -8.75 16.83
C HIS A 290 -2.29 -7.77 17.77
N GLU A 291 -1.28 -7.05 17.26
CA GLU A 291 -0.52 -6.05 18.03
C GLU A 291 -1.43 -4.91 18.54
N ALA A 292 -2.39 -4.48 17.71
CA ALA A 292 -3.36 -3.44 18.08
C ALA A 292 -4.49 -3.96 18.98
N GLY A 293 -4.63 -5.28 19.16
CA GLY A 293 -5.71 -5.91 19.93
C GLY A 293 -7.08 -5.72 19.29
N VAL A 294 -7.16 -5.66 17.94
CA VAL A 294 -8.42 -5.50 17.19
C VAL A 294 -8.87 -6.80 16.55
N ASN A 295 -10.19 -7.00 16.46
CA ASN A 295 -10.81 -8.16 15.81
C ASN A 295 -11.09 -7.88 14.32
N ALA A 296 -10.04 -7.57 13.56
CA ALA A 296 -10.14 -7.13 12.17
C ALA A 296 -10.08 -8.28 11.16
N VAL A 297 -9.43 -9.40 11.49
CA VAL A 297 -9.07 -10.46 10.54
C VAL A 297 -10.25 -11.37 10.24
N CYS A 298 -10.55 -11.57 8.96
CA CYS A 298 -11.62 -12.44 8.48
C CYS A 298 -11.05 -13.56 7.61
N GLU A 299 -11.08 -14.79 8.10
CA GLU A 299 -10.49 -15.96 7.45
C GLU A 299 -11.40 -16.56 6.37
N ASP A 300 -12.72 -16.48 6.56
CA ASP A 300 -13.73 -17.06 5.69
C ASP A 300 -14.99 -16.20 5.55
N SER A 301 -15.90 -16.61 4.69
CA SER A 301 -17.16 -15.90 4.41
C SER A 301 -18.03 -15.71 5.65
N ASP A 302 -18.05 -16.67 6.58
CA ASP A 302 -18.91 -16.60 7.76
C ASP A 302 -18.31 -15.64 8.79
N THR A 303 -16.99 -15.58 8.91
CA THR A 303 -16.28 -14.59 9.73
C THR A 303 -16.48 -13.18 9.19
N TRP A 304 -16.39 -12.97 7.87
CA TRP A 304 -16.71 -11.68 7.25
C TRP A 304 -18.14 -11.24 7.59
N LEU A 305 -19.12 -12.11 7.40
CA LEU A 305 -20.54 -11.79 7.66
C LEU A 305 -20.79 -11.49 9.14
N ARG A 306 -20.24 -12.32 10.04
CA ARG A 306 -20.37 -12.13 11.49
C ARG A 306 -19.78 -10.80 11.93
N ASN A 307 -18.56 -10.49 11.51
CA ASN A 307 -17.86 -9.28 11.93
C ASN A 307 -18.49 -8.02 11.31
N PHE A 308 -19.01 -8.07 10.08
CA PHE A 308 -19.82 -6.96 9.54
C PHE A 308 -21.04 -6.69 10.39
N ARG A 309 -21.80 -7.74 10.76
CA ARG A 309 -23.00 -7.58 11.59
C ARG A 309 -22.66 -7.03 12.97
N GLU A 310 -21.61 -7.53 13.59
CA GLU A 310 -21.16 -7.05 14.90
C GLU A 310 -20.85 -5.55 14.87
N LEU A 311 -20.02 -5.12 13.90
CA LEU A 311 -19.67 -3.71 13.78
C LEU A 311 -20.83 -2.79 13.39
N LEU A 312 -21.82 -3.28 12.62
CA LEU A 312 -22.98 -2.49 12.23
C LEU A 312 -24.00 -2.34 13.37
N ASN A 313 -24.19 -3.41 14.17
CA ASN A 313 -25.23 -3.50 15.19
C ASN A 313 -24.75 -3.04 16.57
N ASN A 314 -23.44 -2.97 16.80
CA ASN A 314 -22.85 -2.63 18.09
C ASN A 314 -21.92 -1.40 17.99
N PRO A 315 -22.47 -0.18 18.13
CA PRO A 315 -21.67 1.05 18.05
C PRO A 315 -20.55 1.15 19.08
N SER A 316 -20.75 0.59 20.30
CA SER A 316 -19.71 0.59 21.32
C SER A 316 -18.54 -0.30 20.92
N PHE A 317 -18.80 -1.48 20.37
CA PHE A 317 -17.77 -2.35 19.84
C PHE A 317 -17.00 -1.70 18.67
N ALA A 318 -17.72 -1.09 17.73
CA ALA A 318 -17.09 -0.38 16.59
C ALA A 318 -16.20 0.78 17.07
N ARG A 319 -16.63 1.51 18.12
CA ARG A 319 -15.83 2.56 18.76
C ARG A 319 -14.56 2.00 19.38
N ASP A 320 -14.67 0.92 20.15
CA ASP A 320 -13.55 0.31 20.85
C ASP A 320 -12.49 -0.23 19.86
N GLU A 321 -12.93 -0.90 18.79
CA GLU A 321 -12.05 -1.36 17.72
C GLU A 321 -11.31 -0.19 17.04
N THR A 322 -12.02 0.90 16.76
CA THR A 322 -11.43 2.11 16.18
C THR A 322 -10.39 2.73 17.11
N LEU A 323 -10.71 2.87 18.41
CA LEU A 323 -9.81 3.46 19.40
C LEU A 323 -8.52 2.64 19.57
N ARG A 324 -8.61 1.31 19.60
CA ARG A 324 -7.44 0.42 19.65
C ARG A 324 -6.53 0.62 18.43
N GLY A 325 -7.09 0.61 17.21
CA GLY A 325 -6.34 0.90 15.99
C GLY A 325 -5.70 2.29 16.00
N GLN A 326 -6.41 3.31 16.47
CA GLN A 326 -5.87 4.68 16.59
C GLN A 326 -4.78 4.80 17.65
N ASN A 327 -4.89 4.08 18.76
CA ASN A 327 -3.84 4.04 19.79
C ASN A 327 -2.57 3.38 19.24
N TYR A 328 -2.72 2.27 18.52
CA TYR A 328 -1.59 1.65 17.82
C TYR A 328 -0.86 2.63 16.90
N LEU A 329 -1.59 3.45 16.13
CA LEU A 329 -1.01 4.49 15.27
C LEU A 329 -0.22 5.54 16.06
N ARG A 330 -0.78 6.00 17.19
CA ARG A 330 -0.12 7.01 18.04
C ARG A 330 1.18 6.50 18.67
N GLU A 331 1.26 5.21 18.93
CA GLU A 331 2.41 4.58 19.56
C GLU A 331 3.47 4.12 18.54
N ASN A 332 3.04 3.60 17.37
CA ASN A 332 3.92 2.86 16.47
C ASN A 332 4.11 3.51 15.09
N HIS A 333 3.25 4.47 14.69
CA HIS A 333 3.28 5.05 13.35
C HIS A 333 3.20 6.58 13.35
N THR A 334 4.01 7.21 14.19
CA THR A 334 4.13 8.67 14.25
C THR A 334 5.13 9.19 13.22
N LYS A 335 4.99 10.48 12.85
CA LYS A 335 5.98 11.18 12.01
C LYS A 335 7.40 11.02 12.54
N SER A 336 7.62 11.19 13.85
CA SER A 336 8.92 11.08 14.48
C SER A 336 9.54 9.68 14.29
N ILE A 337 8.75 8.63 14.51
CA ILE A 337 9.19 7.23 14.32
C ILE A 337 9.59 7.00 12.87
N LEU A 338 8.77 7.42 11.91
CA LEU A 338 9.06 7.25 10.48
C LEU A 338 10.33 8.00 10.07
N LEU A 339 10.46 9.27 10.47
CA LEU A 339 11.66 10.05 10.19
C LEU A 339 12.92 9.40 10.79
N SER A 340 12.85 8.88 12.01
CA SER A 340 13.98 8.17 12.63
C SER A 340 14.37 6.89 11.89
N LYS A 341 13.41 6.15 11.35
CA LYS A 341 13.70 4.96 10.52
C LYS A 341 14.43 5.34 9.22
N TRP A 342 14.01 6.41 8.57
CA TRP A 342 14.70 6.96 7.40
C TRP A 342 16.10 7.43 7.73
N ASP A 343 16.28 8.19 8.84
CA ASP A 343 17.59 8.67 9.30
C ASP A 343 18.57 7.50 9.48
N LYS A 344 18.15 6.44 10.19
CA LYS A 344 18.97 5.23 10.41
C LYS A 344 19.36 4.53 9.11
N ALA A 345 18.43 4.44 8.16
CA ALA A 345 18.68 3.80 6.87
C ALA A 345 19.71 4.58 6.04
N PHE A 346 19.63 5.91 6.06
CA PHE A 346 20.61 6.74 5.37
C PHE A 346 21.96 6.76 6.07
N GLU A 347 22.01 6.81 7.39
CA GLU A 347 23.24 6.70 8.18
C GLU A 347 23.96 5.39 7.83
N SER A 348 23.28 4.26 7.91
CA SER A 348 23.86 2.95 7.62
C SER A 348 24.32 2.76 6.17
N ALA A 349 23.77 3.51 5.23
CA ALA A 349 24.17 3.46 3.82
C ALA A 349 25.36 4.38 3.50
N MET A 350 25.60 5.39 4.35
CA MET A 350 26.66 6.39 4.16
C MET A 350 27.95 6.03 4.90
N ASP A 351 27.90 5.13 5.91
CA ASP A 351 29.04 4.53 6.60
C ASP A 351 29.73 3.49 5.69
#